data_14c3d941833203dfbf1e0e1f5cad8e7c
#
_entry.id   14c3d941833203dfbf1e0e1f5cad8e7c
#
_cell.length_a   1.000
_cell.length_b   1.000
_cell.length_c   1.000
_cell.angle_alpha   90.00
_cell.angle_beta   90.00
_cell.angle_gamma   90.00
#
_symmetry.space_group_name_H-M   'P 1'
#
loop_
_entity.id
_entity.type
_entity.pdbx_description
1 polymer ?
#
loop_
_entity_poly.entity_id
_entity_poly.type
_entity_poly.pdbx_seq_one_letter_code
_entity_poly.pdbx_strand_id
1 'polypeptide(L)'
;MKYAEKNPHYDRARHKAWREKVLRRAHGLCEECARYGRVGKDGLPISATVAHHIQHLDEHPELAYVVANGRALCADCHNRAHPEKGGRR
;
A
#
# COMPACT_ATOMS: atom_id res chain seq x y z
N MET A 1 17.43 2.47 2.53
CA MET A 1 17.88 1.94 1.93
C MET A 1 18.18 2.32 0.68
N LYS A 2 18.93 2.22 0.29
CA LYS A 2 19.37 2.48 -0.84
C LYS A 2 18.70 1.81 -1.90
N TYR A 3 17.80 0.94 -1.62
CA TYR A 3 17.14 0.22 -2.65
C TYR A 3 16.40 1.15 -3.59
N ALA A 4 15.65 2.10 -3.04
CA ALA A 4 14.90 3.03 -3.87
C ALA A 4 15.81 3.86 -4.76
N GLU A 5 16.96 4.21 -4.25
CA GLU A 5 17.85 5.04 -5.02
C GLU A 5 18.55 4.30 -6.12
N LYS A 6 18.79 3.02 -5.91
CA LYS A 6 19.52 2.25 -6.89
C LYS A 6 18.66 1.54 -7.89
N ASN A 7 17.38 1.47 -7.63
CA ASN A 7 16.48 0.77 -8.53
C ASN A 7 16.22 1.64 -9.75
N PRO A 8 16.65 1.23 -10.94
CA PRO A 8 16.47 2.05 -12.13
C PRO A 8 15.02 2.22 -12.53
N HIS A 9 14.14 1.41 -11.96
CA HIS A 9 12.71 1.51 -12.28
C HIS A 9 11.98 2.44 -11.36
N TYR A 10 12.64 2.93 -10.31
CA TYR A 10 11.98 3.79 -9.35
C TYR A 10 11.95 5.22 -9.84
N ASP A 11 10.77 5.82 -9.81
CA ASP A 11 10.58 7.20 -10.21
C ASP A 11 9.63 7.83 -9.21
N ARG A 12 10.12 8.83 -8.46
CA ARG A 12 9.33 9.46 -7.44
C ARG A 12 8.01 10.01 -7.90
N ALA A 13 8.01 10.71 -9.02
CA ALA A 13 6.78 11.32 -9.54
C ALA A 13 5.78 10.25 -9.95
N ARG A 14 6.27 9.21 -10.60
CA ARG A 14 5.37 8.12 -11.02
C ARG A 14 4.87 7.33 -9.83
N HIS A 15 5.72 7.17 -8.82
CA HIS A 15 5.30 6.46 -7.61
C HIS A 15 4.20 7.25 -6.89
N LYS A 16 4.37 8.56 -6.80
CA LYS A 16 3.36 9.40 -6.17
C LYS A 16 2.05 9.33 -6.93
N ALA A 17 2.11 9.39 -8.26
CA ALA A 17 0.91 9.31 -9.07
C ALA A 17 0.23 7.94 -8.91
N TRP A 18 1.02 6.88 -8.85
CA TRP A 18 0.49 5.53 -8.65
C TRP A 18 -0.21 5.44 -7.29
N ARG A 19 0.44 5.98 -6.26
CA ARG A 19 -0.11 5.95 -4.92
C ARG A 19 -1.45 6.67 -4.86
N GLU A 20 -1.52 7.84 -5.50
CA GLU A 20 -2.75 8.60 -5.51
C GLU A 20 -3.87 7.85 -6.23
N LYS A 21 -3.54 7.16 -7.30
CA LYS A 21 -4.55 6.40 -8.03
C LYS A 21 -5.05 5.21 -7.22
N VAL A 22 -4.13 4.53 -6.52
CA VAL A 22 -4.52 3.40 -5.68
C VAL A 22 -5.45 3.87 -4.58
N LEU A 23 -5.10 4.97 -3.91
CA LEU A 23 -5.91 5.49 -2.82
C LEU A 23 -7.26 6.01 -3.32
N ARG A 24 -7.25 6.65 -4.48
CA ARG A 24 -8.48 7.18 -5.06
C ARG A 24 -9.42 6.05 -5.46
N ARG A 25 -8.88 4.97 -6.02
CA ARG A 25 -9.69 3.82 -6.39
C ARG A 25 -10.42 3.26 -5.19
N ALA A 26 -9.77 3.30 -4.03
CA ALA A 26 -10.35 2.80 -2.79
C ALA A 26 -11.12 3.87 -2.03
N HIS A 27 -11.30 5.04 -2.64
CA HIS A 27 -12.01 6.16 -2.00
C HIS A 27 -11.37 6.57 -0.69
N GLY A 28 -10.05 6.41 -0.59
CA GLY A 28 -9.31 6.78 0.61
C GLY A 28 -9.50 5.86 1.78
N LEU A 29 -10.12 4.71 1.58
CA LEU A 29 -10.43 3.80 2.67
C LEU A 29 -9.55 2.56 2.61
N CYS A 30 -9.29 1.98 3.79
CA CYS A 30 -8.50 0.76 3.88
C CYS A 30 -9.30 -0.39 3.28
N GLU A 31 -8.77 -0.99 2.23
CA GLU A 31 -9.47 -2.07 1.53
C GLU A 31 -9.59 -3.31 2.40
N GLU A 32 -8.59 -3.57 3.23
CA GLU A 32 -8.62 -4.76 4.07
C GLU A 32 -9.66 -4.60 5.19
N CYS A 33 -9.69 -3.42 5.81
CA CYS A 33 -10.69 -3.19 6.85
C CYS A 33 -12.10 -3.23 6.28
N ALA A 34 -12.27 -2.68 5.08
CA ALA A 34 -13.58 -2.72 4.43
C ALA A 34 -14.00 -4.15 4.15
N ARG A 35 -13.04 -4.97 3.74
CA ARG A 35 -13.31 -6.36 3.42
C ARG A 35 -13.82 -7.14 4.63
N TYR A 36 -13.28 -6.84 5.80
CA TYR A 36 -13.68 -7.55 7.02
C TYR A 36 -14.69 -6.78 7.86
N GLY A 37 -15.22 -5.69 7.33
CA GLY A 37 -16.26 -4.95 8.04
C GLY A 37 -15.77 -4.19 9.25
N ARG A 38 -14.48 -3.89 9.32
CA ARG A 38 -13.95 -3.16 10.47
C ARG A 38 -14.21 -1.68 10.32
N VAL A 39 -14.51 -1.04 11.43
CA VAL A 39 -14.73 0.41 11.45
C VAL A 39 -13.95 1.01 12.61
N GLY A 40 -13.81 2.33 12.59
CA GLY A 40 -13.15 3.05 13.65
C GLY A 40 -14.03 3.19 14.86
N LYS A 41 -13.51 3.86 15.90
CA LYS A 41 -14.23 4.07 17.12
C LYS A 41 -15.51 4.87 16.91
N ASP A 42 -15.49 5.72 15.87
CA ASP A 42 -16.65 6.54 15.54
C ASP A 42 -17.66 5.79 14.67
N GLY A 43 -17.41 4.52 14.39
CA GLY A 43 -18.33 3.74 13.56
C GLY A 43 -18.15 3.98 12.08
N LEU A 44 -17.17 4.77 11.69
CA LEU A 44 -16.94 5.10 10.28
C LEU A 44 -15.84 4.23 9.68
N PRO A 45 -15.84 4.09 8.36
CA PRO A 45 -14.78 3.30 7.72
C PRO A 45 -13.40 3.82 8.05
N ILE A 46 -12.43 2.94 8.08
CA ILE A 46 -11.06 3.30 8.43
C ILE A 46 -10.33 3.79 7.19
N SER A 47 -9.69 4.94 7.33
CA SER A 47 -8.97 5.55 6.22
C SER A 47 -7.69 4.79 5.91
N ALA A 48 -7.31 4.79 4.64
CA ALA A 48 -6.03 4.23 4.22
C ALA A 48 -4.98 5.33 4.23
N THR A 49 -3.78 4.95 4.61
CA THR A 49 -2.66 5.88 4.59
C THR A 49 -1.50 5.34 3.77
N VAL A 50 -1.58 4.10 3.33
CA VAL A 50 -0.48 3.43 2.63
C VAL A 50 -1.00 2.82 1.34
N ALA A 51 -0.23 2.96 0.27
CA ALA A 51 -0.47 2.21 -0.96
C ALA A 51 0.55 1.09 -0.97
N HIS A 52 0.09 -0.14 -0.83
CA HIS A 52 0.93 -1.31 -0.70
C HIS A 52 1.01 -2.06 -2.03
N HIS A 53 2.22 -2.47 -2.41
CA HIS A 53 2.38 -3.29 -3.60
C HIS A 53 2.06 -4.74 -3.24
N ILE A 54 1.14 -5.33 -3.99
CA ILE A 54 0.75 -6.71 -3.74
C ILE A 54 1.90 -7.64 -4.10
N GLN A 55 2.48 -7.45 -5.30
CA GLN A 55 3.67 -8.17 -5.70
C GLN A 55 4.86 -7.27 -5.44
N HIS A 56 5.86 -7.76 -4.75
CA HIS A 56 7.01 -6.98 -4.37
C HIS A 56 7.81 -6.52 -5.58
N LEU A 57 8.31 -5.30 -5.53
CA LEU A 57 9.07 -4.72 -6.62
C LEU A 57 10.38 -5.45 -6.88
N ASP A 58 10.93 -6.08 -5.85
CA ASP A 58 12.17 -6.83 -6.02
C ASP A 58 12.01 -7.93 -7.05
N GLU A 59 10.86 -8.57 -7.05
CA GLU A 59 10.60 -9.68 -7.94
C GLU A 59 9.80 -9.27 -9.16
N HIS A 60 9.06 -8.19 -9.06
CA HIS A 60 8.16 -7.76 -10.11
C HIS A 60 8.27 -6.27 -10.36
N PRO A 61 9.46 -5.79 -10.77
CA PRO A 61 9.61 -4.35 -10.99
C PRO A 61 8.70 -3.80 -12.09
N GLU A 62 8.26 -4.66 -13.02
CA GLU A 62 7.37 -4.23 -14.07
C GLU A 62 6.01 -3.81 -13.53
N LEU A 63 5.70 -4.18 -12.29
CA LEU A 63 4.41 -3.86 -11.69
C LEU A 63 4.47 -2.63 -10.78
N ALA A 64 5.59 -1.93 -10.81
CA ALA A 64 5.81 -0.81 -9.89
C ALA A 64 4.73 0.27 -9.96
N TYR A 65 4.21 0.51 -11.15
CA TYR A 65 3.23 1.59 -11.33
C TYR A 65 1.90 1.09 -11.85
N VAL A 66 1.65 -0.18 -11.72
CA VAL A 66 0.37 -0.77 -12.14
C VAL A 66 -0.61 -0.62 -10.99
N VAL A 67 -1.71 0.07 -11.24
CA VAL A 67 -2.69 0.34 -10.18
C VAL A 67 -3.29 -0.96 -9.64
N ALA A 68 -3.51 -1.94 -10.50
CA ALA A 68 -4.06 -3.22 -10.06
C ALA A 68 -3.14 -3.96 -9.09
N ASN A 69 -1.84 -3.59 -9.06
CA ASN A 69 -0.90 -4.18 -8.13
C ASN A 69 -0.84 -3.38 -6.82
N GLY A 70 -1.76 -2.48 -6.59
CA GLY A 70 -1.78 -1.66 -5.40
C GLY A 70 -2.97 -1.95 -4.54
N ARG A 71 -2.79 -1.82 -3.23
CA ARG A 71 -3.87 -1.97 -2.29
C ARG A 71 -3.78 -0.84 -1.28
N ALA A 72 -4.89 -0.18 -1.01
CA ALA A 72 -4.91 0.90 -0.03
C ALA A 72 -5.12 0.30 1.35
N LEU A 73 -4.22 0.58 2.27
CA LEU A 73 -4.25 -0.02 3.61
C LEU A 73 -4.05 1.04 4.67
N CYS A 74 -4.62 0.81 5.84
CA CYS A 74 -4.27 1.58 7.02
C CYS A 74 -2.94 1.06 7.56
N ALA A 75 -2.35 1.79 8.49
CA ALA A 75 -1.03 1.40 9.02
C ALA A 75 -1.05 0.02 9.63
N ASP A 76 -2.11 -0.32 10.37
CA ASP A 76 -2.18 -1.61 11.03
C ASP A 76 -2.24 -2.75 10.03
N CYS A 77 -3.05 -2.60 8.98
CA CYS A 77 -3.15 -3.65 7.98
C CYS A 77 -1.86 -3.79 7.18
N HIS A 78 -1.20 -2.66 6.92
CA HIS A 78 0.07 -2.69 6.22
C HIS A 78 1.11 -3.43 7.05
N ASN A 79 1.15 -3.18 8.35
CA ASN A 79 2.10 -3.87 9.22
C ASN A 79 1.82 -5.36 9.27
N ARG A 80 0.55 -5.74 9.24
CA ARG A 80 0.21 -7.15 9.22
C ARG A 80 0.62 -7.82 7.91
N ALA A 81 0.60 -7.08 6.82
CA ALA A 81 0.98 -7.62 5.52
C ALA A 81 2.50 -7.85 5.43
N HIS A 82 3.26 -7.25 6.34
CA HIS A 82 4.71 -7.41 6.36
C HIS A 82 5.17 -7.88 7.73
N PRO A 83 4.77 -9.08 8.14
CA PRO A 83 5.09 -9.54 9.48
C PRO A 83 6.59 -9.63 9.76
N GLU A 84 7.37 -9.97 8.77
CA GLU A 84 8.80 -10.05 8.98
C GLU A 84 9.41 -8.70 9.27
N LYS A 85 8.77 -7.65 8.79
CA LYS A 85 9.29 -6.34 9.05
C LYS A 85 8.81 -5.82 10.38
N GLY A 86 7.55 -5.98 10.69
CA GLY A 86 7.02 -5.53 11.92
C GLY A 86 7.25 -6.49 13.03
N GLY A 87 7.43 -7.64 12.70
CA GLY A 87 7.49 -8.57 13.66
C GLY A 87 8.61 -8.93 14.36
N ARG A 88 9.25 -8.88 14.19
CA ARG A 88 10.02 -9.45 14.84
C ARG A 88 10.18 -9.07 15.79
N ARG A 89 9.97 -9.11 16.15
CA ARG A 89 10.02 -8.83 16.97
C ARG A 89 10.34 -8.81 17.54
#